data_494b75cb4960317387965d8ba90d61e4
#
_entry.id   494b75cb4960317387965d8ba90d61e4
#
_cell.length_a   1.000
_cell.length_b   1.000
_cell.length_c   1.000
_cell.angle_alpha   90.00
_cell.angle_beta   90.00
_cell.angle_gamma   90.00
#
_symmetry.space_group_name_H-M   'P 1'
#
loop_
_entity.id
_entity.type
_entity.pdbx_description
1 polymer ?
#
loop_
_entity_poly.entity_id
_entity_poly.type
_entity_poly.pdbx_seq_one_letter_code
_entity_poly.pdbx_strand_id
1 'polypeptide(L)'
;YNNLTGHAYPKGRPNKENIHHTRDPLPGDRLSFTEDDVTRALEDFGEYVDVTRDDLAQLIKQTEKHALRRSMGEITAADIMSRDLYWSTPDAFIQQAWQTLQQHRLRAMPVLEKESHKLIGIVTLVDLLKHFRPSPAGVNFGQLKFLRGTKLRAIMSSPVVSVREDAHMADLVFMLSDRGLHCLPVVDQQERLVGMITQTDLIAALYQNWLKHLPD
;
A
#
# COMPACT_ATOMS: atom_id res chain seq x y z
N TYR A 1 -19.78 -13.04 -16.97
CA TYR A 1 -20.26 -13.11 -15.59
C TYR A 1 -21.58 -12.35 -15.51
N ASN A 2 -22.67 -13.08 -15.77
CA ASN A 2 -24.03 -12.58 -15.64
C ASN A 2 -24.67 -13.21 -14.40
N ASN A 3 -25.44 -12.37 -13.73
CA ASN A 3 -26.51 -12.70 -12.81
C ASN A 3 -26.18 -13.08 -11.37
N LEU A 4 -26.19 -12.02 -10.55
CA LEU A 4 -26.73 -12.17 -9.19
C LEU A 4 -27.82 -11.13 -8.83
N THR A 5 -28.12 -10.13 -9.67
CA THR A 5 -29.14 -9.10 -9.32
C THR A 5 -30.08 -8.65 -10.43
N GLY A 6 -30.02 -9.23 -11.63
CA GLY A 6 -31.01 -8.92 -12.69
C GLY A 6 -31.04 -7.48 -13.22
N HIS A 7 -30.11 -6.61 -12.86
CA HIS A 7 -30.02 -5.24 -13.39
C HIS A 7 -28.93 -5.16 -14.45
N ALA A 8 -29.35 -4.81 -15.69
CA ALA A 8 -28.43 -4.53 -16.78
C ALA A 8 -27.64 -3.24 -16.47
N TYR A 9 -26.31 -3.34 -16.48
CA TYR A 9 -25.47 -2.16 -16.48
C TYR A 9 -25.74 -1.30 -17.72
N PRO A 10 -25.86 0.02 -17.58
CA PRO A 10 -26.04 0.91 -18.73
C PRO A 10 -24.82 0.82 -19.64
N LYS A 11 -25.04 0.49 -20.91
CA LYS A 11 -24.03 0.50 -21.98
C LYS A 11 -23.73 1.94 -22.40
N GLY A 12 -23.07 2.71 -21.53
CA GLY A 12 -22.51 4.02 -21.87
C GLY A 12 -21.01 4.00 -21.58
N ARG A 13 -20.19 4.28 -22.58
CA ARG A 13 -18.78 4.60 -22.32
C ARG A 13 -18.77 5.86 -21.45
N PRO A 14 -18.13 5.85 -20.28
CA PRO A 14 -17.94 7.09 -19.55
C PRO A 14 -17.12 8.04 -20.41
N ASN A 15 -17.62 9.26 -20.56
CA ASN A 15 -16.93 10.35 -21.23
C ASN A 15 -15.58 10.55 -20.54
N LYS A 16 -14.48 10.61 -21.30
CA LYS A 16 -13.10 10.71 -20.79
C LYS A 16 -12.77 12.08 -20.18
N GLU A 17 -13.74 12.97 -20.13
CA GLU A 17 -13.55 14.30 -19.58
C GLU A 17 -14.01 14.31 -18.11
N ASN A 18 -13.08 14.57 -17.21
CA ASN A 18 -13.25 14.79 -15.78
C ASN A 18 -13.42 13.54 -14.88
N ILE A 19 -12.53 12.57 -14.97
CA ILE A 19 -12.16 11.85 -13.77
C ILE A 19 -11.07 12.69 -13.07
N HIS A 20 -11.48 13.78 -12.43
CA HIS A 20 -10.74 14.25 -11.28
C HIS A 20 -10.82 13.10 -10.28
N HIS A 21 -9.70 12.41 -10.04
CA HIS A 21 -9.50 11.66 -8.81
C HIS A 21 -9.50 12.70 -7.67
N THR A 22 -10.67 13.17 -7.28
CA THR A 22 -10.86 13.65 -5.92
C THR A 22 -10.50 12.45 -5.08
N ARG A 23 -9.33 12.51 -4.41
CA ARG A 23 -8.99 11.55 -3.37
C ARG A 23 -10.20 11.51 -2.45
N ASP A 24 -10.82 10.33 -2.32
CA ASP A 24 -11.82 10.14 -1.27
C ASP A 24 -11.17 10.55 0.03
N PRO A 25 -11.77 11.47 0.79
CA PRO A 25 -11.19 11.91 2.03
C PRO A 25 -11.00 10.69 2.93
N LEU A 26 -9.77 10.48 3.39
CA LEU A 26 -9.44 9.48 4.39
C LEU A 26 -10.32 9.69 5.62
N PRO A 27 -10.56 8.68 6.47
CA PRO A 27 -11.30 8.85 7.73
C PRO A 27 -10.84 10.04 8.59
N GLY A 28 -9.58 10.47 8.47
CA GLY A 28 -9.04 11.70 9.05
C GLY A 28 -9.52 12.98 8.35
N ASP A 29 -9.81 12.93 7.05
CA ASP A 29 -10.36 14.07 6.29
C ASP A 29 -11.85 14.30 6.54
N ARG A 30 -12.53 13.47 7.31
CA ARG A 30 -13.94 13.70 7.72
C ARG A 30 -14.10 14.85 8.73
N LEU A 31 -13.01 15.22 9.37
CA LEU A 31 -12.83 16.52 10.05
C LEU A 31 -11.76 17.26 9.24
N SER A 32 -11.98 17.46 7.94
CA SER A 32 -11.04 18.15 7.07
C SER A 32 -10.85 19.58 7.59
N PHE A 33 -9.85 19.75 8.43
CA PHE A 33 -9.34 21.06 8.77
C PHE A 33 -8.74 21.64 7.49
N THR A 34 -9.30 22.72 7.03
CA THR A 34 -8.71 23.49 5.94
C THR A 34 -7.54 24.30 6.45
N GLU A 35 -6.65 24.74 5.56
CA GLU A 35 -5.59 25.70 5.93
C GLU A 35 -6.15 26.96 6.58
N ASP A 36 -7.38 27.35 6.19
CA ASP A 36 -8.13 28.45 6.80
C ASP A 36 -8.53 28.18 8.26
N ASP A 37 -8.95 26.96 8.58
CA ASP A 37 -9.33 26.59 9.95
C ASP A 37 -8.10 26.61 10.88
N VAL A 38 -6.95 26.12 10.40
CA VAL A 38 -5.68 26.19 11.11
C VAL A 38 -5.25 27.66 11.30
N THR A 39 -5.44 28.51 10.28
CA THR A 39 -5.11 29.93 10.34
C THR A 39 -5.96 30.65 11.38
N ARG A 40 -7.28 30.44 11.37
CA ARG A 40 -8.21 31.04 12.34
C ARG A 40 -7.94 30.56 13.76
N ALA A 41 -7.66 29.26 13.94
CA ALA A 41 -7.30 28.73 15.24
C ALA A 41 -6.01 29.37 15.79
N LEU A 42 -5.02 29.66 14.95
CA LEU A 42 -3.81 30.40 15.35
C LEU A 42 -4.10 31.86 15.70
N GLU A 43 -4.98 32.52 14.95
CA GLU A 43 -5.42 33.91 15.26
C GLU A 43 -6.14 33.97 16.58
N ASP A 44 -6.97 32.98 16.94
CA ASP A 44 -7.69 32.89 18.20
C ASP A 44 -6.75 32.69 19.42
N PHE A 45 -5.58 32.05 19.21
CA PHE A 45 -4.58 31.87 20.28
C PHE A 45 -3.82 33.17 20.68
N GLY A 46 -3.85 34.20 19.81
CA GLY A 46 -3.22 35.50 20.08
C GLY A 46 -1.70 35.52 19.91
N GLU A 47 -1.10 36.73 20.00
CA GLU A 47 0.30 37.02 19.63
C GLU A 47 1.40 36.37 20.50
N TYR A 48 1.07 35.54 21.48
CA TYR A 48 2.02 34.99 22.45
C TYR A 48 2.37 33.53 22.30
N VAL A 49 1.94 32.88 21.22
CA VAL A 49 2.22 31.45 21.01
C VAL A 49 3.24 31.30 19.85
N ASP A 50 4.46 30.90 20.19
CA ASP A 50 5.52 30.61 19.22
C ASP A 50 5.27 29.21 18.60
N VAL A 51 4.12 29.06 17.93
CA VAL A 51 3.68 27.86 17.23
C VAL A 51 3.44 28.21 15.77
N THR A 52 4.17 27.55 14.89
CA THR A 52 3.99 27.73 13.45
C THR A 52 2.77 26.93 12.93
N ARG A 53 2.30 27.27 11.73
CA ARG A 53 1.24 26.48 11.05
C ARG A 53 1.65 25.03 10.87
N ASP A 54 2.92 24.78 10.56
CA ASP A 54 3.46 23.43 10.38
C ASP A 54 3.44 22.65 11.70
N ASP A 55 3.75 23.29 12.84
CA ASP A 55 3.68 22.67 14.16
C ASP A 55 2.25 22.26 14.51
N LEU A 56 1.27 23.13 14.20
CA LEU A 56 -0.14 22.82 14.43
C LEU A 56 -0.64 21.69 13.53
N ALA A 57 -0.31 21.73 12.26
CA ALA A 57 -0.65 20.65 11.32
C ALA A 57 -0.03 19.32 11.75
N GLN A 58 1.22 19.34 12.22
CA GLN A 58 1.90 18.18 12.76
C GLN A 58 1.23 17.68 14.05
N LEU A 59 0.82 18.57 14.95
CA LEU A 59 0.12 18.22 16.18
C LEU A 59 -1.24 17.57 15.88
N ILE A 60 -2.01 18.14 14.97
CA ILE A 60 -3.29 17.58 14.52
C ILE A 60 -3.07 16.16 13.97
N LYS A 61 -2.11 15.99 13.05
CA LYS A 61 -1.78 14.69 12.49
C LYS A 61 -1.37 13.67 13.55
N GLN A 62 -0.60 14.07 14.56
CA GLN A 62 -0.24 13.21 15.69
C GLN A 62 -1.46 12.84 16.54
N THR A 63 -2.35 13.80 16.79
CA THR A 63 -3.57 13.58 17.56
C THR A 63 -4.52 12.60 16.86
N GLU A 64 -4.70 12.77 15.56
CA GLU A 64 -5.47 11.83 14.72
C GLU A 64 -4.88 10.42 14.76
N LYS A 65 -3.57 10.31 14.67
CA LYS A 65 -2.85 9.03 14.77
C LYS A 65 -3.11 8.34 16.12
N HIS A 66 -3.03 9.09 17.23
CA HIS A 66 -3.33 8.56 18.55
C HIS A 66 -4.81 8.17 18.71
N ALA A 67 -5.72 8.96 18.17
CA ALA A 67 -7.15 8.65 18.17
C ALA A 67 -7.44 7.36 17.38
N LEU A 68 -6.80 7.21 16.21
CA LEU A 68 -6.93 6.02 15.37
C LEU A 68 -6.36 4.78 16.06
N ARG A 69 -5.19 4.88 16.70
CA ARG A 69 -4.61 3.78 17.49
C ARG A 69 -5.56 3.32 18.60
N ARG A 70 -6.12 4.27 19.35
CA ARG A 70 -7.10 3.93 20.41
C ARG A 70 -8.35 3.26 19.84
N SER A 71 -8.83 3.70 18.69
CA SER A 71 -10.01 3.14 18.02
C SER A 71 -9.77 1.76 17.44
N MET A 72 -8.55 1.48 16.95
CA MET A 72 -8.19 0.20 16.34
C MET A 72 -7.71 -0.85 17.34
N GLY A 73 -7.49 -0.46 18.62
CA GLY A 73 -6.95 -1.36 19.63
C GLY A 73 -5.48 -1.73 19.38
N GLU A 74 -5.04 -2.81 20.00
CA GLU A 74 -3.64 -3.29 19.99
C GLU A 74 -3.31 -4.18 18.77
N ILE A 75 -4.00 -4.00 17.63
CA ILE A 75 -3.78 -4.80 16.41
C ILE A 75 -2.42 -4.42 15.81
N THR A 76 -1.57 -5.41 15.60
CA THR A 76 -0.22 -5.26 15.05
C THR A 76 -0.10 -5.82 13.64
N ALA A 77 1.03 -5.55 12.98
CA ALA A 77 1.39 -6.13 11.69
C ALA A 77 1.38 -7.66 11.73
N ALA A 78 1.86 -8.26 12.82
CA ALA A 78 1.88 -9.71 13.01
C ALA A 78 0.49 -10.36 13.00
N ASP A 79 -0.53 -9.62 13.44
CA ASP A 79 -1.93 -10.11 13.51
C ASP A 79 -2.63 -10.15 12.15
N ILE A 80 -2.20 -9.28 11.22
CA ILE A 80 -2.89 -9.07 9.95
C ILE A 80 -2.08 -9.50 8.72
N MET A 81 -0.77 -9.74 8.88
CA MET A 81 0.09 -10.10 7.76
C MET A 81 -0.18 -11.49 7.21
N SER A 82 -0.09 -11.65 5.90
CA SER A 82 0.00 -12.94 5.24
C SER A 82 1.39 -13.52 5.41
N ARG A 83 1.47 -14.79 5.82
CA ARG A 83 2.72 -15.55 6.01
C ARG A 83 3.04 -16.49 4.86
N ASP A 84 2.09 -16.69 3.95
CA ASP A 84 2.31 -17.45 2.72
C ASP A 84 2.99 -16.54 1.69
N LEU A 85 4.31 -16.61 1.63
CA LEU A 85 5.15 -15.63 0.94
C LEU A 85 5.78 -16.21 -0.32
N TYR A 86 5.58 -15.51 -1.42
CA TYR A 86 6.32 -15.73 -2.66
C TYR A 86 7.41 -14.66 -2.78
N TRP A 87 8.66 -15.09 -2.88
CA TRP A 87 9.83 -14.24 -2.95
C TRP A 87 10.80 -14.71 -4.04
N SER A 88 11.78 -13.90 -4.35
CA SER A 88 12.81 -14.22 -5.33
C SER A 88 14.18 -13.75 -4.87
N THR A 89 15.20 -14.08 -5.64
CA THR A 89 16.57 -13.59 -5.41
C THR A 89 16.95 -12.53 -6.44
N PRO A 90 17.94 -11.67 -6.15
CA PRO A 90 18.36 -10.62 -7.08
C PRO A 90 18.93 -11.16 -8.39
N ASP A 91 19.38 -12.42 -8.40
CA ASP A 91 19.92 -13.09 -9.58
C ASP A 91 18.88 -13.77 -10.45
N ALA A 92 17.66 -13.90 -9.99
CA ALA A 92 16.56 -14.46 -10.77
C ALA A 92 16.24 -13.58 -11.98
N PHE A 93 15.76 -14.22 -13.05
CA PHE A 93 15.36 -13.50 -14.26
C PHE A 93 13.95 -12.92 -14.18
N ILE A 94 13.74 -11.82 -14.89
CA ILE A 94 12.43 -11.14 -14.98
C ILE A 94 11.32 -12.12 -15.38
N GLN A 95 11.59 -13.04 -16.30
CA GLN A 95 10.60 -14.01 -16.78
C GLN A 95 10.08 -14.92 -15.66
N GLN A 96 10.97 -15.36 -14.76
CA GLN A 96 10.60 -16.21 -13.63
C GLN A 96 9.71 -15.43 -12.65
N ALA A 97 10.09 -14.18 -12.31
CA ALA A 97 9.28 -13.31 -11.47
C ALA A 97 7.90 -13.04 -12.07
N TRP A 98 7.84 -12.75 -13.37
CA TRP A 98 6.58 -12.57 -14.09
C TRP A 98 5.68 -13.81 -13.98
N GLN A 99 6.21 -14.99 -14.24
CA GLN A 99 5.45 -16.25 -14.14
C GLN A 99 4.89 -16.46 -12.74
N THR A 100 5.70 -16.25 -11.70
CA THR A 100 5.27 -16.36 -10.30
C THR A 100 4.16 -15.37 -9.98
N LEU A 101 4.33 -14.09 -10.34
CA LEU A 101 3.32 -13.06 -10.09
C LEU A 101 1.99 -13.37 -10.80
N GLN A 102 2.03 -13.83 -12.05
CA GLN A 102 0.83 -14.22 -12.79
C GLN A 102 0.14 -15.45 -12.21
N GLN A 103 0.92 -16.50 -11.94
CA GLN A 103 0.41 -17.78 -11.45
C GLN A 103 -0.31 -17.61 -10.12
N HIS A 104 0.24 -16.79 -9.23
CA HIS A 104 -0.29 -16.54 -7.89
C HIS A 104 -1.11 -15.26 -7.77
N ARG A 105 -1.35 -14.55 -8.90
CA ARG A 105 -2.11 -13.29 -8.96
C ARG A 105 -1.57 -12.20 -8.03
N LEU A 106 -0.26 -12.15 -7.88
CA LEU A 106 0.42 -11.19 -7.03
C LEU A 106 0.70 -9.89 -7.79
N ARG A 107 0.76 -8.77 -7.06
CA ARG A 107 1.10 -7.45 -7.60
C ARG A 107 2.55 -7.05 -7.33
N ALA A 108 3.15 -7.66 -6.33
CA ALA A 108 4.53 -7.41 -5.92
C ALA A 108 5.16 -8.67 -5.36
N MET A 109 6.47 -8.74 -5.40
CA MET A 109 7.25 -9.85 -4.89
C MET A 109 8.51 -9.32 -4.21
N PRO A 110 8.74 -9.65 -2.94
CA PRO A 110 9.98 -9.34 -2.24
C PRO A 110 11.18 -10.02 -2.89
N VAL A 111 12.31 -9.32 -2.85
CA VAL A 111 13.60 -9.86 -3.29
C VAL A 111 14.49 -10.00 -2.06
N LEU A 112 14.93 -11.22 -1.78
CA LEU A 112 15.70 -11.56 -0.61
C LEU A 112 17.14 -11.92 -0.98
N GLU A 113 18.05 -11.60 -0.08
CA GLU A 113 19.40 -12.15 -0.13
C GLU A 113 19.34 -13.66 0.10
N LYS A 114 20.06 -14.41 -0.74
CA LYS A 114 19.91 -15.86 -0.85
C LYS A 114 20.25 -16.60 0.45
N GLU A 115 21.28 -16.16 1.17
CA GLU A 115 21.80 -16.87 2.35
C GLU A 115 21.17 -16.36 3.64
N SER A 116 21.06 -15.06 3.80
CA SER A 116 20.55 -14.43 5.02
C SER A 116 19.03 -14.32 5.08
N HIS A 117 18.33 -14.46 3.93
CA HIS A 117 16.90 -14.19 3.76
C HIS A 117 16.50 -12.75 4.16
N LYS A 118 17.46 -11.84 4.19
CA LYS A 118 17.18 -10.41 4.39
C LYS A 118 16.46 -9.81 3.21
N LEU A 119 15.53 -8.92 3.52
CA LEU A 119 14.81 -8.15 2.50
C LEU A 119 15.74 -7.08 1.91
N ILE A 120 16.06 -7.20 0.62
CA ILE A 120 16.97 -6.29 -0.08
C ILE A 120 16.31 -5.50 -1.21
N GLY A 121 15.13 -5.91 -1.66
CA GLY A 121 14.41 -5.27 -2.74
C GLY A 121 12.96 -5.70 -2.81
N ILE A 122 12.21 -5.02 -3.65
CA ILE A 122 10.86 -5.41 -4.05
C ILE A 122 10.70 -5.17 -5.54
N VAL A 123 10.00 -6.08 -6.22
CA VAL A 123 9.63 -5.95 -7.64
C VAL A 123 8.12 -5.95 -7.75
N THR A 124 7.59 -4.94 -8.40
CA THR A 124 6.15 -4.84 -8.68
C THR A 124 5.83 -5.26 -10.12
N LEU A 125 4.55 -5.55 -10.36
CA LEU A 125 4.07 -5.79 -11.73
C LEU A 125 4.39 -4.62 -12.67
N VAL A 126 4.32 -3.38 -12.16
CA VAL A 126 4.64 -2.17 -12.94
C VAL A 126 6.12 -2.14 -13.33
N ASP A 127 7.03 -2.52 -12.41
CA ASP A 127 8.46 -2.57 -12.72
C ASP A 127 8.77 -3.59 -13.81
N LEU A 128 8.11 -4.74 -13.78
CA LEU A 128 8.25 -5.74 -14.83
C LEU A 128 7.72 -5.23 -16.18
N LEU A 129 6.56 -4.57 -16.19
CA LEU A 129 5.94 -4.04 -17.40
C LEU A 129 6.78 -2.94 -18.08
N LYS A 130 7.52 -2.13 -17.34
CA LYS A 130 8.46 -1.14 -17.90
C LYS A 130 9.56 -1.77 -18.76
N HIS A 131 9.90 -3.03 -18.49
CA HIS A 131 10.94 -3.79 -19.22
C HIS A 131 10.36 -4.72 -20.29
N PHE A 132 9.09 -4.55 -20.58
CA PHE A 132 8.41 -5.27 -21.64
C PHE A 132 8.65 -4.61 -23.00
N ARG A 133 8.93 -5.43 -24.04
CA ARG A 133 8.96 -4.97 -25.43
C ARG A 133 7.65 -5.34 -26.12
N PRO A 134 6.83 -4.37 -26.54
CA PRO A 134 5.63 -4.66 -27.32
C PRO A 134 6.04 -5.33 -28.63
N SER A 135 5.30 -6.37 -29.02
CA SER A 135 5.43 -6.97 -30.34
C SER A 135 4.69 -6.11 -31.38
N PRO A 136 5.19 -6.02 -32.64
CA PRO A 136 4.46 -5.34 -33.70
C PRO A 136 3.06 -5.90 -33.97
N ALA A 137 2.80 -7.15 -33.57
CA ALA A 137 1.50 -7.83 -33.69
C ALA A 137 0.48 -7.49 -32.57
N GLY A 138 0.80 -6.52 -31.71
CA GLY A 138 -0.06 -6.13 -30.58
C GLY A 138 0.35 -6.79 -29.26
N VAL A 139 -0.28 -6.35 -28.16
CA VAL A 139 0.00 -6.82 -26.80
C VAL A 139 -0.82 -8.09 -26.52
N ASN A 140 -0.19 -9.24 -26.64
CA ASN A 140 -0.72 -10.47 -26.09
C ASN A 140 -0.04 -10.74 -24.74
N PHE A 141 -0.78 -10.57 -23.64
CA PHE A 141 -0.24 -10.74 -22.27
C PHE A 141 0.33 -12.14 -22.01
N GLY A 142 -0.07 -13.16 -22.77
CA GLY A 142 0.50 -14.52 -22.68
C GLY A 142 1.85 -14.68 -23.39
N GLN A 143 2.27 -13.71 -24.22
CA GLN A 143 3.50 -13.76 -25.02
C GLN A 143 4.44 -12.58 -24.75
N LEU A 144 4.44 -12.06 -23.54
CA LEU A 144 5.31 -10.97 -23.14
C LEU A 144 6.79 -11.35 -23.34
N LYS A 145 7.44 -10.70 -24.32
CA LYS A 145 8.89 -10.85 -24.53
C LYS A 145 9.64 -9.85 -23.67
N PHE A 146 10.11 -10.30 -22.53
CA PHE A 146 11.03 -9.53 -21.71
C PHE A 146 12.43 -9.49 -22.34
N LEU A 147 13.22 -8.49 -21.95
CA LEU A 147 14.65 -8.46 -22.28
C LEU A 147 15.30 -9.74 -21.75
N ARG A 148 15.78 -10.59 -22.65
CA ARG A 148 16.43 -11.85 -22.27
C ARG A 148 17.67 -11.53 -21.42
N GLY A 149 17.82 -12.28 -20.32
CA GLY A 149 18.98 -12.16 -19.45
C GLY A 149 18.91 -11.02 -18.40
N THR A 150 17.84 -10.21 -18.37
CA THR A 150 17.70 -9.19 -17.33
C THR A 150 17.36 -9.83 -15.98
N LYS A 151 18.19 -9.52 -14.99
CA LYS A 151 18.04 -9.99 -13.60
C LYS A 151 17.23 -9.00 -12.77
N LEU A 152 16.57 -9.48 -11.71
CA LEU A 152 15.73 -8.67 -10.82
C LEU A 152 16.49 -7.54 -10.15
N ARG A 153 17.77 -7.71 -9.85
CA ARG A 153 18.64 -6.65 -9.30
C ARG A 153 18.68 -5.36 -10.13
N ALA A 154 18.45 -5.48 -11.43
CA ALA A 154 18.49 -4.34 -12.35
C ALA A 154 17.20 -3.52 -12.37
N ILE A 155 16.11 -4.06 -11.82
CA ILE A 155 14.78 -3.46 -11.91
C ILE A 155 14.07 -3.32 -10.56
N MET A 156 14.55 -4.03 -9.53
CA MET A 156 13.96 -3.97 -8.19
C MET A 156 14.10 -2.57 -7.58
N SER A 157 13.11 -2.16 -6.82
CA SER A 157 13.20 -0.99 -5.95
C SER A 157 13.97 -1.34 -4.69
N SER A 158 14.99 -0.55 -4.36
CA SER A 158 15.82 -0.67 -3.17
C SER A 158 16.29 0.74 -2.77
N PRO A 159 16.34 1.11 -1.48
CA PRO A 159 15.87 0.33 -0.33
C PRO A 159 14.36 0.15 -0.29
N VAL A 160 13.88 -0.88 0.40
CA VAL A 160 12.45 -1.19 0.53
C VAL A 160 11.89 -0.55 1.79
N VAL A 161 10.72 0.07 1.66
CA VAL A 161 9.93 0.47 2.82
C VAL A 161 9.31 -0.78 3.41
N SER A 162 9.72 -1.15 4.62
CA SER A 162 9.23 -2.31 5.37
C SER A 162 8.79 -1.88 6.76
N VAL A 163 8.06 -2.75 7.45
CA VAL A 163 7.60 -2.55 8.82
C VAL A 163 8.01 -3.72 9.69
N ARG A 164 8.02 -3.51 11.00
CA ARG A 164 8.27 -4.55 11.99
C ARG A 164 6.97 -5.28 12.33
N GLU A 165 7.10 -6.50 12.87
CA GLU A 165 5.96 -7.30 13.31
C GLU A 165 5.09 -6.59 14.35
N ASP A 166 5.71 -5.79 15.21
CA ASP A 166 5.07 -5.01 16.29
C ASP A 166 4.51 -3.66 15.83
N ALA A 167 4.61 -3.31 14.55
CA ALA A 167 4.06 -2.08 14.02
C ALA A 167 2.54 -2.06 14.17
N HIS A 168 1.98 -0.98 14.73
CA HIS A 168 0.56 -0.82 14.92
C HIS A 168 -0.20 -0.66 13.60
N MET A 169 -1.36 -1.31 13.49
CA MET A 169 -2.22 -1.23 12.31
C MET A 169 -2.54 0.21 11.89
N ALA A 170 -2.76 1.11 12.85
CA ALA A 170 -2.99 2.53 12.56
C ALA A 170 -1.83 3.17 11.78
N ASP A 171 -0.58 2.82 12.11
CA ASP A 171 0.60 3.32 11.40
C ASP A 171 0.68 2.78 9.97
N LEU A 172 0.27 1.52 9.76
CA LEU A 172 0.25 0.88 8.45
C LEU A 172 -0.74 1.56 7.50
N VAL A 173 -1.90 2.00 8.03
CA VAL A 173 -2.90 2.74 7.26
C VAL A 173 -2.28 4.03 6.69
N PHE A 174 -1.61 4.82 7.52
CA PHE A 174 -0.94 6.05 7.09
C PHE A 174 0.20 5.77 6.10
N MET A 175 1.00 4.71 6.33
CA MET A 175 2.11 4.36 5.43
C MET A 175 1.62 3.97 4.04
N LEU A 176 0.57 3.15 3.94
CA LEU A 176 -0.01 2.74 2.65
C LEU A 176 -0.72 3.88 1.94
N SER A 177 -1.44 4.73 2.69
CA SER A 177 -2.20 5.84 2.16
C SER A 177 -1.30 7.00 1.69
N ASP A 178 -0.48 7.56 2.60
CA ASP A 178 0.30 8.77 2.33
C ASP A 178 1.38 8.55 1.26
N ARG A 179 1.94 7.35 1.18
CA ARG A 179 3.01 7.01 0.24
C ARG A 179 2.52 6.31 -1.02
N GLY A 180 1.22 6.06 -1.15
CA GLY A 180 0.64 5.34 -2.29
C GLY A 180 1.19 3.92 -2.46
N LEU A 181 1.59 3.28 -1.35
CA LEU A 181 2.10 1.92 -1.37
C LEU A 181 0.95 0.92 -1.44
N HIS A 182 1.10 -0.12 -2.24
CA HIS A 182 0.08 -1.17 -2.38
C HIS A 182 0.31 -2.36 -1.45
N CYS A 183 1.52 -2.49 -0.93
CA CYS A 183 1.90 -3.53 0.02
C CYS A 183 3.09 -3.08 0.87
N LEU A 184 3.23 -3.70 2.04
CA LEU A 184 4.32 -3.51 2.98
C LEU A 184 4.89 -4.87 3.38
N PRO A 185 6.17 -5.14 3.07
CA PRO A 185 6.88 -6.26 3.66
C PRO A 185 7.02 -6.08 5.16
N VAL A 186 6.82 -7.17 5.90
CA VAL A 186 7.03 -7.24 7.35
C VAL A 186 8.31 -7.98 7.63
N VAL A 187 9.16 -7.41 8.46
CA VAL A 187 10.48 -7.97 8.80
C VAL A 187 10.64 -8.17 10.30
N ASP A 188 11.46 -9.16 10.65
CA ASP A 188 11.86 -9.42 12.03
C ASP A 188 13.00 -8.47 12.49
N GLN A 189 13.52 -8.74 13.70
CA GLN A 189 14.63 -7.95 14.27
C GLN A 189 15.95 -8.10 13.50
N GLN A 190 16.10 -9.13 12.70
CA GLN A 190 17.26 -9.39 11.85
C GLN A 190 17.06 -8.96 10.39
N GLU A 191 16.01 -8.18 10.12
CA GLU A 191 15.61 -7.71 8.77
C GLU A 191 15.23 -8.85 7.80
N ARG A 192 14.87 -10.03 8.32
CA ARG A 192 14.39 -11.14 7.51
C ARG A 192 12.88 -10.97 7.24
N LEU A 193 12.46 -11.30 6.04
CA LEU A 193 11.06 -11.24 5.67
C LEU A 193 10.24 -12.29 6.43
N VAL A 194 9.20 -11.87 7.15
CA VAL A 194 8.30 -12.73 7.92
C VAL A 194 6.85 -12.63 7.49
N GLY A 195 6.48 -11.60 6.74
CA GLY A 195 5.12 -11.39 6.28
C GLY A 195 5.00 -10.34 5.18
N MET A 196 3.80 -10.25 4.61
CA MET A 196 3.39 -9.18 3.69
C MET A 196 2.03 -8.66 4.12
N ILE A 197 1.84 -7.35 4.04
CA ILE A 197 0.56 -6.69 4.28
C ILE A 197 0.16 -5.92 3.02
N THR A 198 -1.07 -6.12 2.59
CA THR A 198 -1.67 -5.39 1.47
C THR A 198 -2.82 -4.50 1.95
N GLN A 199 -3.30 -3.61 1.09
CA GLN A 199 -4.51 -2.83 1.37
C GLN A 199 -5.72 -3.72 1.69
N THR A 200 -5.83 -4.89 1.06
CA THR A 200 -6.91 -5.86 1.30
C THR A 200 -6.84 -6.43 2.71
N ASP A 201 -5.64 -6.72 3.22
CA ASP A 201 -5.45 -7.24 4.58
C ASP A 201 -5.87 -6.20 5.63
N LEU A 202 -5.53 -4.92 5.40
CA LEU A 202 -5.99 -3.82 6.25
C LEU A 202 -7.52 -3.68 6.25
N ILE A 203 -8.16 -3.72 5.08
CA ILE A 203 -9.62 -3.64 4.96
C ILE A 203 -10.27 -4.82 5.70
N ALA A 204 -9.74 -6.03 5.53
CA ALA A 204 -10.25 -7.22 6.22
C ALA A 204 -10.12 -7.08 7.74
N ALA A 205 -8.97 -6.60 8.23
CA ALA A 205 -8.74 -6.38 9.65
C ALA A 205 -9.65 -5.28 10.24
N LEU A 206 -9.85 -4.18 9.51
CA LEU A 206 -10.79 -3.12 9.89
C LEU A 206 -12.22 -3.66 10.01
N TYR A 207 -12.67 -4.45 9.05
CA TYR A 207 -13.99 -5.06 9.05
C TYR A 207 -14.16 -6.02 10.25
N GLN A 208 -13.18 -6.86 10.51
CA GLN A 208 -13.19 -7.77 11.66
C GLN A 208 -13.20 -7.02 13.00
N ASN A 209 -12.44 -5.94 13.11
CA ASN A 209 -12.45 -5.10 14.30
C ASN A 209 -13.80 -4.40 14.50
N TRP A 210 -14.41 -3.90 13.42
CA TRP A 210 -15.72 -3.26 13.47
C TRP A 210 -16.81 -4.26 13.92
N LEU A 211 -16.81 -5.49 13.41
CA LEU A 211 -17.77 -6.53 13.82
C LEU A 211 -17.71 -6.84 15.32
N LYS A 212 -16.52 -6.78 15.94
CA LYS A 212 -16.36 -7.02 17.39
C LYS A 212 -16.98 -5.92 18.26
N HIS A 213 -17.23 -4.75 17.69
CA HIS A 213 -17.75 -3.57 18.43
C HIS A 213 -19.20 -3.24 18.06
N LEU A 214 -19.90 -4.11 17.29
CA LEU A 214 -21.33 -3.96 17.06
C LEU A 214 -22.08 -4.27 18.37
N PRO A 215 -23.02 -3.41 18.81
CA PRO A 215 -23.94 -3.77 19.87
C PRO A 215 -24.85 -4.91 19.40
N ASP A 216 -25.14 -5.83 20.30
CA ASP A 216 -26.13 -6.92 20.10
C ASP A 216 -27.53 -6.37 19.79
#